data_a176e2836f06631f30300c5bac8c6aa6
#
_entry.id   a176e2836f06631f30300c5bac8c6aa6
#
_cell.length_a   1.000
_cell.length_b   1.000
_cell.length_c   1.000
_cell.angle_alpha   90.00
_cell.angle_beta   90.00
_cell.angle_gamma   90.00
#
_symmetry.space_group_name_H-M   'P 1'
#
loop_
_entity.id
_entity.type
_entity.pdbx_description
1 polymer ?
#
loop_
_entity_poly.entity_id
_entity_poly.type
_entity_poly.pdbx_seq_one_letter_code
_entity_poly.pdbx_strand_id
1 'polypeptide(L)'
;MRKVLFFILAGSLFLAACACNKTNSDEPEDVVKEFTATQFNGFFVDGLAGAYETFVEKDALPMSINVDGISYGRGQYLAVACLLLKSIQENPEHWEEEEVEVPLRMSSNSTLANNTFEQDSVSLEALTWIAEKAYAYGESHSALPNYVSFGTITVPSRGADSTFTYTYDTPFKDGVKYIGNIIWADYGAALLRAFHYYKHNSVLPEKVCTWGSDYLRKVNYCDTEAPEVLAARDAALSKLPEGATQIQKVKALFEYARDEWEWEDYANTSKGAVKTIKAKAGNCCDLTHATLAMCRAAGIPARYLHGQCYYSSGVIGHVIPEIWDGHRWWICDPSNNTATMGHPTWKGMNKFNGRYKELPF
;
A
#
# COMPACT_ATOMS: atom_id res chain seq x y z
N MET A 1 24.77 -10.79 -35.34
CA MET A 1 25.30 -12.03 -34.75
C MET A 1 26.50 -11.66 -33.87
N ARG A 2 26.26 -11.37 -32.60
CA ARG A 2 27.31 -11.18 -31.60
C ARG A 2 27.50 -12.46 -30.84
N LYS A 3 28.69 -13.01 -30.86
CA LYS A 3 29.07 -14.22 -30.12
C LYS A 3 29.24 -13.84 -28.65
N VAL A 4 28.40 -14.40 -27.80
CA VAL A 4 28.56 -14.33 -26.35
C VAL A 4 29.59 -15.41 -25.97
N LEU A 5 30.68 -15.00 -25.37
CA LEU A 5 31.74 -15.88 -24.85
C LEU A 5 31.35 -16.21 -23.39
N PHE A 6 30.97 -17.47 -23.14
CA PHE A 6 30.75 -17.95 -21.78
C PHE A 6 32.13 -18.24 -21.12
N PHE A 7 32.44 -17.50 -20.07
CA PHE A 7 33.45 -17.90 -19.10
C PHE A 7 32.77 -18.59 -17.92
N ILE A 8 32.96 -19.88 -17.80
CA ILE A 8 32.61 -20.63 -16.61
C ILE A 8 33.78 -20.50 -15.63
N LEU A 9 33.62 -19.71 -14.59
CA LEU A 9 34.51 -19.74 -13.44
C LEU A 9 33.83 -20.56 -12.32
N ALA A 10 34.43 -21.73 -12.05
CA ALA A 10 34.06 -22.58 -10.93
C ALA A 10 34.52 -21.90 -9.62
N GLY A 11 33.57 -21.34 -8.85
CA GLY A 11 33.83 -20.81 -7.53
C GLY A 11 33.97 -21.93 -6.49
N SER A 12 35.14 -22.01 -5.91
CA SER A 12 35.49 -22.97 -4.83
C SER A 12 34.87 -22.47 -3.51
N LEU A 13 34.08 -23.36 -2.88
CA LEU A 13 33.59 -23.18 -1.52
C LEU A 13 34.77 -23.23 -0.52
N PHE A 14 35.06 -22.12 0.14
CA PHE A 14 35.93 -22.11 1.33
C PHE A 14 35.07 -22.02 2.59
N LEU A 15 34.98 -23.10 3.33
CA LEU A 15 34.53 -23.13 4.72
C LEU A 15 35.71 -22.69 5.60
N ALA A 16 35.64 -21.47 6.16
CA ALA A 16 36.56 -21.04 7.20
C ALA A 16 35.91 -21.21 8.58
N ALA A 17 36.43 -22.12 9.37
CA ALA A 17 36.09 -22.24 10.79
C ALA A 17 36.80 -21.12 11.58
N CYS A 18 36.05 -20.32 12.29
CA CYS A 18 36.59 -19.23 13.11
C CYS A 18 36.80 -19.69 14.55
N ALA A 19 38.06 -19.67 15.02
CA ALA A 19 38.42 -19.83 16.42
C ALA A 19 38.41 -18.46 17.12
N CYS A 20 37.68 -18.37 18.26
CA CYS A 20 37.66 -17.20 19.11
C CYS A 20 38.99 -16.92 19.79
N ASN A 21 39.52 -15.72 19.64
CA ASN A 21 40.46 -15.12 20.59
C ASN A 21 39.96 -13.73 21.00
N LYS A 22 39.71 -13.54 22.29
CA LYS A 22 39.32 -12.25 22.88
C LYS A 22 40.54 -11.38 23.08
N THR A 23 40.55 -10.17 22.48
CA THR A 23 41.37 -9.05 22.97
C THR A 23 40.50 -7.79 22.93
N ASN A 24 40.40 -7.13 24.08
CA ASN A 24 39.73 -5.84 24.26
C ASN A 24 40.48 -4.74 23.49
N SER A 25 39.77 -4.04 22.62
CA SER A 25 40.08 -2.68 22.17
C SER A 25 38.77 -2.00 21.82
N ASP A 26 38.52 -0.82 22.44
CA ASP A 26 37.36 0.06 22.21
C ASP A 26 37.44 0.75 20.84
N GLU A 27 37.30 0.02 19.74
CA GLU A 27 36.91 0.54 18.44
C GLU A 27 35.47 0.09 18.14
N PRO A 28 34.61 0.91 17.49
CA PRO A 28 33.27 0.46 17.13
C PRO A 28 33.42 -0.80 16.27
N GLU A 29 32.85 -1.91 16.74
CA GLU A 29 32.79 -3.15 15.98
C GLU A 29 32.21 -2.84 14.60
N ASP A 30 33.01 -2.96 13.55
CA ASP A 30 32.52 -3.01 12.18
C ASP A 30 31.52 -4.14 12.13
N VAL A 31 30.23 -3.79 11.97
CA VAL A 31 29.16 -4.76 11.77
C VAL A 31 29.50 -5.51 10.49
N VAL A 32 30.02 -6.73 10.64
CA VAL A 32 30.32 -7.59 9.50
C VAL A 32 29.01 -7.86 8.78
N LYS A 33 28.81 -7.21 7.64
CA LYS A 33 27.67 -7.45 6.77
C LYS A 33 27.81 -8.87 6.20
N GLU A 34 26.91 -9.78 6.60
CA GLU A 34 26.84 -11.12 6.03
C GLU A 34 25.95 -11.07 4.78
N PHE A 35 26.48 -11.56 3.65
CA PHE A 35 25.79 -11.59 2.36
C PHE A 35 25.44 -13.02 1.97
N THR A 36 24.28 -13.20 1.33
CA THR A 36 23.86 -14.50 0.80
C THR A 36 24.62 -14.82 -0.48
N ALA A 37 24.73 -13.84 -1.36
CA ALA A 37 25.38 -13.93 -2.66
C ALA A 37 25.59 -12.53 -3.22
N THR A 38 26.53 -12.43 -4.18
CA THR A 38 26.68 -11.26 -5.06
C THR A 38 26.03 -11.61 -6.39
N GLN A 39 25.18 -10.75 -6.91
CA GLN A 39 24.46 -10.96 -8.16
C GLN A 39 24.45 -9.69 -8.99
N PHE A 40 24.43 -9.83 -10.32
CA PHE A 40 24.26 -8.68 -11.19
C PHE A 40 22.85 -8.08 -11.02
N ASN A 41 22.80 -6.75 -10.98
CA ASN A 41 21.58 -5.99 -10.77
C ASN A 41 20.48 -6.36 -11.79
N GLY A 42 20.84 -6.51 -13.06
CA GLY A 42 19.91 -6.81 -14.14
C GLY A 42 19.14 -8.12 -13.93
N PHE A 43 19.71 -9.12 -13.23
CA PHE A 43 19.04 -10.39 -12.96
C PHE A 43 17.83 -10.26 -12.05
N PHE A 44 17.80 -9.22 -11.20
CA PHE A 44 16.68 -9.01 -10.30
C PHE A 44 15.46 -8.39 -10.97
N VAL A 45 15.59 -7.71 -12.11
CA VAL A 45 14.46 -7.01 -12.76
C VAL A 45 13.32 -7.97 -13.05
N ASP A 46 13.61 -9.13 -13.66
CA ASP A 46 12.61 -10.14 -13.98
C ASP A 46 11.95 -10.73 -12.72
N GLY A 47 12.77 -11.02 -11.72
CA GLY A 47 12.28 -11.55 -10.43
C GLY A 47 11.37 -10.57 -9.69
N LEU A 48 11.74 -9.28 -9.65
CA LEU A 48 10.96 -8.22 -9.00
C LEU A 48 9.67 -7.91 -9.79
N ALA A 49 9.73 -7.89 -11.12
CA ALA A 49 8.54 -7.71 -11.96
C ALA A 49 7.57 -8.89 -11.80
N GLY A 50 8.05 -10.13 -11.82
CA GLY A 50 7.24 -11.32 -11.55
C GLY A 50 6.67 -11.36 -10.13
N ALA A 51 7.38 -10.81 -9.15
CA ALA A 51 6.86 -10.63 -7.80
C ALA A 51 5.66 -9.67 -7.76
N TYR A 52 5.69 -8.60 -8.57
CA TYR A 52 4.56 -7.69 -8.72
C TYR A 52 3.35 -8.39 -9.37
N GLU A 53 3.55 -9.15 -10.43
CA GLU A 53 2.49 -9.94 -11.08
C GLU A 53 1.84 -10.91 -10.07
N THR A 54 2.66 -11.61 -9.27
CA THR A 54 2.17 -12.48 -8.19
C THR A 54 1.39 -11.70 -7.13
N PHE A 55 1.86 -10.50 -6.78
CA PHE A 55 1.14 -9.62 -5.85
C PHE A 55 -0.23 -9.21 -6.41
N VAL A 56 -0.31 -8.84 -7.68
CA VAL A 56 -1.58 -8.50 -8.34
C VAL A 56 -2.52 -9.70 -8.38
N GLU A 57 -2.02 -10.90 -8.63
CA GLU A 57 -2.83 -12.12 -8.69
C GLU A 57 -3.32 -12.58 -7.31
N LYS A 58 -2.45 -12.58 -6.30
CA LYS A 58 -2.69 -13.22 -4.99
C LYS A 58 -3.00 -12.25 -3.85
N ASP A 59 -2.96 -10.95 -4.11
CA ASP A 59 -3.13 -9.90 -3.09
C ASP A 59 -2.15 -10.02 -1.92
N ALA A 60 -0.97 -10.55 -2.17
CA ALA A 60 0.08 -10.71 -1.18
C ALA A 60 1.45 -10.69 -1.85
N LEU A 61 2.38 -9.96 -1.25
CA LEU A 61 3.78 -10.02 -1.66
C LEU A 61 4.30 -11.45 -1.51
N PRO A 62 4.93 -12.05 -2.54
CA PRO A 62 5.42 -13.42 -2.47
C PRO A 62 6.40 -13.62 -1.32
N MET A 63 6.40 -14.80 -0.73
CA MET A 63 7.33 -15.15 0.38
C MET A 63 8.78 -15.17 -0.08
N SER A 64 9.01 -15.50 -1.35
CA SER A 64 10.33 -15.50 -1.99
C SER A 64 10.20 -15.31 -3.49
N ILE A 65 11.31 -14.91 -4.13
CA ILE A 65 11.50 -14.90 -5.58
C ILE A 65 12.70 -15.78 -5.93
N ASN A 66 12.73 -16.29 -7.16
CA ASN A 66 13.90 -16.98 -7.70
C ASN A 66 14.61 -16.05 -8.68
N VAL A 67 15.90 -15.87 -8.49
CA VAL A 67 16.76 -15.10 -9.40
C VAL A 67 17.98 -15.95 -9.71
N ASP A 68 18.17 -16.30 -10.95
CA ASP A 68 19.28 -17.14 -11.44
C ASP A 68 19.45 -18.43 -10.63
N GLY A 69 18.34 -19.12 -10.32
CA GLY A 69 18.34 -20.39 -9.58
C GLY A 69 18.45 -20.25 -8.06
N ILE A 70 18.66 -19.05 -7.53
CA ILE A 70 18.75 -18.77 -6.09
C ILE A 70 17.43 -18.21 -5.59
N SER A 71 16.93 -18.76 -4.47
CA SER A 71 15.70 -18.28 -3.82
C SER A 71 16.02 -17.22 -2.78
N TYR A 72 15.45 -16.03 -2.94
CA TYR A 72 15.58 -14.91 -2.02
C TYR A 72 14.27 -14.67 -1.28
N GLY A 73 14.34 -14.65 0.05
CA GLY A 73 13.19 -14.37 0.90
C GLY A 73 12.67 -12.94 0.75
N ARG A 74 11.43 -12.70 1.20
CA ARG A 74 10.74 -11.40 1.02
C ARG A 74 11.55 -10.21 1.51
N GLY A 75 12.14 -10.27 2.70
CA GLY A 75 12.98 -9.20 3.21
C GLY A 75 14.20 -8.94 2.32
N GLN A 76 14.82 -9.99 1.82
CA GLN A 76 16.00 -9.90 0.97
C GLN A 76 15.70 -9.25 -0.38
N TYR A 77 14.70 -9.72 -1.11
CA TYR A 77 14.40 -9.15 -2.42
C TYR A 77 13.86 -7.71 -2.33
N LEU A 78 13.13 -7.36 -1.28
CA LEU A 78 12.70 -5.97 -1.06
C LEU A 78 13.88 -5.06 -0.68
N ALA A 79 14.84 -5.55 0.10
CA ALA A 79 16.08 -4.82 0.38
C ALA A 79 16.90 -4.58 -0.90
N VAL A 80 17.01 -5.60 -1.75
CA VAL A 80 17.64 -5.47 -3.07
C VAL A 80 16.88 -4.46 -3.93
N ALA A 81 15.54 -4.51 -3.96
CA ALA A 81 14.75 -3.52 -4.70
C ALA A 81 15.03 -2.07 -4.24
N CYS A 82 15.25 -1.85 -2.92
CA CYS A 82 15.66 -0.55 -2.42
C CYS A 82 17.02 -0.10 -2.97
N LEU A 83 17.99 -0.99 -3.00
CA LEU A 83 19.34 -0.69 -3.52
C LEU A 83 19.31 -0.41 -5.03
N LEU A 84 18.63 -1.27 -5.79
CA LEU A 84 18.56 -1.14 -7.26
C LEU A 84 17.85 0.13 -7.70
N LEU A 85 16.83 0.58 -6.97
CA LEU A 85 16.15 1.83 -7.29
C LEU A 85 17.12 3.02 -7.26
N LYS A 86 18.06 3.01 -6.33
CA LYS A 86 19.13 4.00 -6.24
C LYS A 86 20.16 3.83 -7.36
N SER A 87 20.64 2.61 -7.60
CA SER A 87 21.63 2.30 -8.63
C SER A 87 21.15 2.74 -10.03
N ILE A 88 19.89 2.48 -10.39
CA ILE A 88 19.29 2.93 -11.66
C ILE A 88 19.37 4.46 -11.82
N GLN A 89 19.16 5.22 -10.74
CA GLN A 89 19.15 6.67 -10.81
C GLN A 89 20.57 7.27 -10.85
N GLU A 90 21.52 6.64 -10.16
CA GLU A 90 22.91 7.08 -10.08
C GLU A 90 23.73 6.71 -11.33
N ASN A 91 23.43 5.56 -11.93
CA ASN A 91 24.17 5.03 -13.08
C ASN A 91 23.24 4.40 -14.14
N PRO A 92 22.32 5.16 -14.77
CA PRO A 92 21.26 4.62 -15.61
C PRO A 92 21.75 3.84 -16.85
N GLU A 93 23.00 4.05 -17.28
CA GLU A 93 23.56 3.39 -18.47
C GLU A 93 24.19 2.02 -18.17
N HIS A 94 24.71 1.80 -16.97
CA HIS A 94 25.50 0.61 -16.61
C HIS A 94 25.03 -0.12 -15.34
N TRP A 95 23.96 0.34 -14.67
CA TRP A 95 23.52 -0.23 -13.40
C TRP A 95 23.20 -1.74 -13.46
N GLU A 96 22.78 -2.25 -14.62
CA GLU A 96 22.48 -3.67 -14.82
C GLU A 96 23.72 -4.57 -14.76
N GLU A 97 24.89 -4.00 -15.09
CA GLU A 97 26.20 -4.67 -15.08
C GLU A 97 26.88 -4.60 -13.70
N GLU A 98 26.35 -3.77 -12.80
CA GLU A 98 26.84 -3.69 -11.43
C GLU A 98 26.35 -4.89 -10.61
N GLU A 99 27.13 -5.25 -9.60
CA GLU A 99 26.79 -6.32 -8.66
C GLU A 99 26.15 -5.76 -7.41
N VAL A 100 25.08 -6.40 -6.93
CA VAL A 100 24.46 -6.12 -5.64
C VAL A 100 24.76 -7.23 -4.64
N GLU A 101 25.15 -6.83 -3.45
CA GLU A 101 25.34 -7.72 -2.31
C GLU A 101 23.99 -7.92 -1.60
N VAL A 102 23.52 -9.19 -1.60
CA VAL A 102 22.23 -9.53 -1.00
C VAL A 102 22.42 -9.86 0.48
N PRO A 103 21.77 -9.14 1.40
CA PRO A 103 21.91 -9.42 2.83
C PRO A 103 21.54 -10.86 3.18
N LEU A 104 22.40 -11.58 3.90
CA LEU A 104 22.16 -12.97 4.33
C LEU A 104 20.93 -13.06 5.25
N ARG A 105 20.78 -12.07 6.14
CA ARG A 105 19.66 -11.99 7.08
C ARG A 105 18.93 -10.67 6.91
N MET A 106 17.82 -10.75 6.23
CA MET A 106 16.88 -9.64 6.10
C MET A 106 15.46 -10.20 6.17
N SER A 107 14.80 -10.02 7.28
CA SER A 107 13.40 -10.43 7.42
C SER A 107 12.45 -9.32 6.97
N SER A 108 11.27 -9.71 6.50
CA SER A 108 10.14 -8.80 6.41
C SER A 108 9.36 -8.91 7.71
N ASN A 109 9.03 -7.77 8.30
CA ASN A 109 8.24 -7.77 9.53
C ASN A 109 6.79 -8.15 9.20
N SER A 110 6.12 -8.89 10.07
CA SER A 110 4.75 -9.36 9.87
C SER A 110 3.72 -8.61 10.72
N THR A 111 4.15 -7.64 11.52
CA THR A 111 3.24 -6.89 12.39
C THR A 111 2.42 -5.93 11.54
N LEU A 112 1.09 -6.03 11.62
CA LEU A 112 0.17 -5.10 10.98
C LEU A 112 0.31 -3.72 11.64
N ALA A 113 0.98 -2.81 10.98
CA ALA A 113 0.96 -1.40 11.34
C ALA A 113 -0.27 -0.74 10.71
N ASN A 114 -0.84 0.28 11.36
CA ASN A 114 -1.90 1.07 10.77
C ASN A 114 -1.31 1.92 9.63
N ASN A 115 -1.83 1.72 8.42
CA ASN A 115 -1.51 2.58 7.30
C ASN A 115 -2.22 3.92 7.49
N THR A 116 -1.44 4.96 7.76
CA THR A 116 -1.95 6.34 7.89
C THR A 116 -1.50 7.23 6.75
N PHE A 117 -0.88 6.65 5.71
CA PHE A 117 -0.42 7.38 4.55
C PHE A 117 -1.61 7.91 3.75
N GLU A 118 -1.61 9.21 3.47
CA GLU A 118 -2.77 9.88 2.87
C GLU A 118 -2.69 9.99 1.35
N GLN A 119 -1.54 9.71 0.76
CA GLN A 119 -1.33 9.89 -0.67
C GLN A 119 -1.57 8.60 -1.45
N ASP A 120 -2.06 8.74 -2.68
CA ASP A 120 -2.35 7.61 -3.58
C ASP A 120 -1.14 7.15 -4.36
N SER A 121 -0.19 8.05 -4.52
CA SER A 121 1.04 7.84 -5.26
C SER A 121 2.15 8.66 -4.65
N VAL A 122 3.37 8.21 -4.89
CA VAL A 122 4.59 8.94 -4.56
C VAL A 122 5.36 9.25 -5.84
N SER A 123 6.06 10.37 -5.86
CA SER A 123 7.06 10.63 -6.90
C SER A 123 8.20 9.62 -6.82
N LEU A 124 8.97 9.49 -7.89
CA LEU A 124 10.16 8.66 -7.89
C LEU A 124 11.14 9.09 -6.78
N GLU A 125 11.30 10.41 -6.55
CA GLU A 125 12.14 10.95 -5.48
C GLU A 125 11.65 10.49 -4.10
N ALA A 126 10.34 10.56 -3.83
CA ALA A 126 9.77 10.10 -2.57
C ALA A 126 9.88 8.58 -2.41
N LEU A 127 9.71 7.80 -3.49
CA LEU A 127 9.90 6.35 -3.46
C LEU A 127 11.36 5.99 -3.14
N THR A 128 12.32 6.72 -3.71
CA THR A 128 13.74 6.53 -3.40
C THR A 128 14.05 6.84 -1.95
N TRP A 129 13.51 7.94 -1.44
CA TRP A 129 13.64 8.28 -0.03
C TRP A 129 13.04 7.20 0.89
N ILE A 130 11.86 6.63 0.54
CA ILE A 130 11.28 5.49 1.26
C ILE A 130 12.25 4.31 1.25
N ALA A 131 12.80 3.98 0.08
CA ALA A 131 13.72 2.88 -0.11
C ALA A 131 14.99 3.04 0.74
N GLU A 132 15.59 4.22 0.75
CA GLU A 132 16.77 4.54 1.58
C GLU A 132 16.48 4.40 3.07
N LYS A 133 15.34 4.92 3.55
CA LYS A 133 14.94 4.79 4.97
C LYS A 133 14.66 3.34 5.36
N ALA A 134 13.98 2.59 4.49
CA ALA A 134 13.69 1.17 4.72
C ALA A 134 14.97 0.33 4.75
N TYR A 135 15.89 0.58 3.82
CA TYR A 135 17.16 -0.13 3.76
C TYR A 135 18.06 0.18 4.95
N ALA A 136 18.25 1.47 5.30
CA ALA A 136 19.05 1.89 6.44
C ALA A 136 18.54 1.31 7.78
N TYR A 137 17.22 1.22 7.93
CA TYR A 137 16.63 0.52 9.07
C TYR A 137 17.00 -0.98 9.04
N GLY A 138 16.89 -1.60 7.86
CA GLY A 138 17.22 -3.01 7.65
C GLY A 138 18.67 -3.35 7.99
N GLU A 139 19.62 -2.50 7.63
CA GLU A 139 21.04 -2.66 7.96
C GLU A 139 21.29 -2.74 9.47
N SER A 140 20.58 -1.95 10.25
CA SER A 140 20.76 -1.89 11.72
C SER A 140 19.94 -2.94 12.48
N HIS A 141 18.87 -3.50 11.88
CA HIS A 141 17.93 -4.39 12.57
C HIS A 141 17.81 -5.79 11.95
N SER A 142 18.51 -6.08 10.84
CA SER A 142 18.37 -7.30 10.06
C SER A 142 16.91 -7.61 9.64
N ALA A 143 16.08 -6.56 9.57
CA ALA A 143 14.67 -6.63 9.21
C ALA A 143 14.21 -5.32 8.60
N LEU A 144 13.39 -5.37 7.56
CA LEU A 144 12.75 -4.16 7.01
C LEU A 144 11.74 -3.58 8.01
N PRO A 145 11.56 -2.25 8.05
CA PRO A 145 10.64 -1.61 8.99
C PRO A 145 9.18 -1.94 8.65
N ASN A 146 8.33 -1.96 9.67
CA ASN A 146 6.88 -2.14 9.49
C ASN A 146 6.25 -1.01 8.67
N TYR A 147 6.81 0.17 8.76
CA TYR A 147 6.40 1.36 8.03
C TYR A 147 7.55 2.36 7.91
N VAL A 148 7.44 3.24 6.91
CA VAL A 148 8.26 4.45 6.80
C VAL A 148 7.37 5.65 7.06
N SER A 149 7.80 6.59 7.91
CA SER A 149 7.03 7.77 8.31
C SER A 149 7.47 9.00 7.53
N PHE A 150 6.51 9.76 7.01
CA PHE A 150 6.73 11.06 6.38
C PHE A 150 6.47 12.25 7.33
N GLY A 151 6.42 12.01 8.61
CA GLY A 151 6.11 13.00 9.63
C GLY A 151 4.98 12.58 10.55
N THR A 152 4.61 13.44 11.47
CA THR A 152 3.62 13.16 12.48
C THR A 152 2.34 13.97 12.29
N ILE A 153 1.20 13.30 12.53
CA ILE A 153 -0.11 13.94 12.63
C ILE A 153 -0.39 14.17 14.11
N THR A 154 -0.48 15.44 14.52
CA THR A 154 -0.93 15.77 15.88
C THR A 154 -2.43 15.97 15.86
N VAL A 155 -3.14 15.08 16.54
CA VAL A 155 -4.60 15.19 16.73
C VAL A 155 -4.87 16.19 17.84
N PRO A 156 -5.70 17.24 17.63
CA PRO A 156 -6.02 18.19 18.68
C PRO A 156 -6.72 17.50 19.85
N SER A 157 -6.47 18.00 21.07
CA SER A 157 -7.15 17.53 22.27
C SER A 157 -8.65 17.85 22.17
N ARG A 158 -9.48 17.03 22.86
CA ARG A 158 -10.93 17.14 22.90
C ARG A 158 -11.37 18.59 23.23
N GLY A 159 -12.06 19.26 22.32
CA GLY A 159 -12.57 20.62 22.50
C GLY A 159 -11.76 21.73 21.81
N ALA A 160 -10.62 21.44 21.21
CA ALA A 160 -9.93 22.37 20.31
C ALA A 160 -10.56 22.33 18.91
N ASP A 161 -10.47 23.44 18.18
CA ASP A 161 -10.83 23.47 16.76
C ASP A 161 -10.12 22.32 16.04
N SER A 162 -10.87 21.58 15.21
CA SER A 162 -10.49 20.32 14.59
C SER A 162 -9.45 20.47 13.46
N THR A 163 -8.49 21.37 13.63
CA THR A 163 -7.34 21.49 12.73
C THR A 163 -6.25 20.53 13.16
N PHE A 164 -6.02 19.50 12.30
CA PHE A 164 -4.86 18.65 12.46
C PHE A 164 -3.58 19.44 12.21
N THR A 165 -2.60 19.30 13.09
CA THR A 165 -1.28 19.86 12.86
C THR A 165 -0.39 18.78 12.26
N TYR A 166 0.21 19.09 11.12
CA TYR A 166 1.10 18.18 10.39
C TYR A 166 2.52 18.69 10.51
N THR A 167 3.42 17.81 10.91
CA THR A 167 4.86 18.06 10.89
C THR A 167 5.47 17.22 9.79
N TYR A 168 6.08 17.87 8.81
CA TYR A 168 6.69 17.23 7.64
C TYR A 168 8.20 17.09 7.85
N ASP A 169 8.75 15.93 7.51
CA ASP A 169 10.18 15.69 7.67
C ASP A 169 11.01 16.19 6.47
N THR A 170 10.42 16.23 5.25
CA THR A 170 11.19 16.55 4.04
C THR A 170 10.31 17.22 2.97
N PRO A 171 10.73 18.37 2.41
CA PRO A 171 10.14 18.93 1.19
C PRO A 171 10.71 18.19 -0.03
N PHE A 172 9.84 17.55 -0.81
CA PHE A 172 10.18 16.95 -2.09
C PHE A 172 10.07 17.97 -3.23
N LYS A 173 10.83 17.77 -4.33
CA LYS A 173 10.85 18.70 -5.48
C LYS A 173 9.52 18.80 -6.20
N ASP A 174 8.67 17.77 -6.12
CA ASP A 174 7.32 17.78 -6.68
C ASP A 174 6.36 18.72 -5.93
N GLY A 175 6.80 19.32 -4.82
CA GLY A 175 6.00 20.21 -3.97
C GLY A 175 4.90 19.51 -3.18
N VAL A 176 4.81 18.18 -3.26
CA VAL A 176 3.82 17.39 -2.52
C VAL A 176 4.27 17.22 -1.08
N LYS A 177 3.37 17.48 -0.15
CA LYS A 177 3.58 17.21 1.27
C LYS A 177 3.05 15.83 1.59
N TYR A 178 3.94 14.85 1.66
CA TYR A 178 3.59 13.49 2.07
C TYR A 178 3.37 13.43 3.57
N ILE A 179 2.36 12.66 4.01
CA ILE A 179 1.92 12.61 5.41
C ILE A 179 1.61 11.18 5.80
N GLY A 180 1.95 10.85 7.03
CA GLY A 180 1.60 9.59 7.67
C GLY A 180 2.60 8.47 7.43
N ASN A 181 2.19 7.27 7.78
CA ASN A 181 3.00 6.07 7.73
C ASN A 181 2.61 5.22 6.53
N ILE A 182 3.52 5.00 5.59
CA ILE A 182 3.37 4.00 4.55
C ILE A 182 3.83 2.65 5.09
N ILE A 183 2.95 1.66 5.12
CA ILE A 183 3.27 0.33 5.64
C ILE A 183 4.13 -0.48 4.67
N TRP A 184 4.83 -1.49 5.20
CA TRP A 184 5.76 -2.32 4.41
C TRP A 184 5.12 -3.00 3.20
N ALA A 185 3.86 -3.42 3.30
CA ALA A 185 3.14 -4.03 2.18
C ALA A 185 2.94 -3.04 1.02
N ASP A 186 2.62 -1.79 1.35
CA ASP A 186 2.36 -0.74 0.35
C ASP A 186 3.67 -0.20 -0.26
N TYR A 187 4.69 0.09 0.54
CA TYR A 187 5.97 0.51 -0.05
C TYR A 187 6.65 -0.64 -0.80
N GLY A 188 6.52 -1.87 -0.33
CA GLY A 188 7.00 -3.04 -1.05
C GLY A 188 6.30 -3.22 -2.40
N ALA A 189 4.97 -3.10 -2.44
CA ALA A 189 4.21 -3.14 -3.68
C ALA A 189 4.57 -1.97 -4.62
N ALA A 190 4.81 -0.77 -4.08
CA ALA A 190 5.24 0.38 -4.87
C ALA A 190 6.62 0.16 -5.50
N LEU A 191 7.58 -0.40 -4.76
CA LEU A 191 8.89 -0.79 -5.28
C LEU A 191 8.76 -1.80 -6.42
N LEU A 192 8.03 -2.90 -6.21
CA LEU A 192 7.84 -3.92 -7.25
C LEU A 192 7.14 -3.38 -8.48
N ARG A 193 6.18 -2.46 -8.31
CA ARG A 193 5.49 -1.78 -9.42
C ARG A 193 6.45 -0.91 -10.23
N ALA A 194 7.39 -0.23 -9.58
CA ALA A 194 8.41 0.55 -10.29
C ALA A 194 9.29 -0.35 -11.17
N PHE A 195 9.70 -1.54 -10.68
CA PHE A 195 10.47 -2.50 -11.45
C PHE A 195 9.66 -3.18 -12.56
N HIS A 196 8.38 -3.49 -12.31
CA HIS A 196 7.49 -3.97 -13.36
C HIS A 196 7.33 -2.94 -14.49
N TYR A 197 7.17 -1.66 -14.15
CA TYR A 197 7.15 -0.58 -15.14
C TYR A 197 8.49 -0.47 -15.88
N TYR A 198 9.61 -0.52 -15.17
CA TYR A 198 10.96 -0.47 -15.75
C TYR A 198 11.18 -1.61 -16.75
N LYS A 199 10.82 -2.85 -16.42
CA LYS A 199 10.92 -4.02 -17.30
C LYS A 199 10.25 -3.79 -18.66
N HIS A 200 9.12 -3.10 -18.70
CA HIS A 200 8.35 -2.89 -19.92
C HIS A 200 8.71 -1.59 -20.68
N ASN A 201 9.31 -0.62 -20.01
CA ASN A 201 9.55 0.72 -20.59
C ASN A 201 11.01 1.12 -20.60
N SER A 202 11.92 0.37 -19.97
CA SER A 202 13.36 0.66 -19.82
C SER A 202 13.65 2.00 -19.13
N VAL A 203 12.69 2.56 -18.44
CA VAL A 203 12.80 3.78 -17.62
C VAL A 203 11.97 3.62 -16.35
N LEU A 204 12.38 4.26 -15.26
CA LEU A 204 11.57 4.31 -14.05
C LEU A 204 10.36 5.26 -14.22
N PRO A 205 9.22 4.97 -13.59
CA PRO A 205 8.05 5.84 -13.66
C PRO A 205 8.27 7.13 -12.86
N GLU A 206 7.74 8.27 -13.33
CA GLU A 206 7.79 9.54 -12.59
C GLU A 206 7.02 9.48 -11.26
N LYS A 207 5.91 8.71 -11.24
CA LYS A 207 5.07 8.47 -10.07
C LYS A 207 4.70 7.00 -9.97
N VAL A 208 4.57 6.53 -8.73
CA VAL A 208 4.19 5.14 -8.42
C VAL A 208 3.01 5.15 -7.45
N CYS A 209 1.96 4.39 -7.78
CA CYS A 209 0.86 4.19 -6.85
C CYS A 209 1.34 3.44 -5.60
N THR A 210 0.89 3.88 -4.44
CA THR A 210 1.22 3.31 -3.13
C THR A 210 0.18 2.33 -2.60
N TRP A 211 -0.95 2.17 -3.29
CA TRP A 211 -1.95 1.17 -3.00
C TRP A 211 -1.92 0.08 -4.07
N GLY A 212 -2.21 -1.16 -3.69
CA GLY A 212 -2.24 -2.30 -4.60
C GLY A 212 -3.62 -2.52 -5.22
N SER A 213 -3.82 -3.67 -5.84
CA SER A 213 -5.14 -4.19 -6.24
C SER A 213 -6.05 -4.51 -5.05
N ASP A 214 -5.56 -4.38 -3.83
CA ASP A 214 -6.24 -4.68 -2.57
C ASP A 214 -7.59 -3.99 -2.45
N TYR A 215 -7.68 -2.75 -2.94
CA TYR A 215 -8.91 -1.96 -2.90
C TYR A 215 -9.90 -2.28 -4.03
N LEU A 216 -9.59 -3.27 -4.86
CA LEU A 216 -10.49 -3.83 -5.89
C LEU A 216 -11.03 -5.20 -5.52
N ARG A 217 -10.46 -5.85 -4.49
CA ARG A 217 -10.73 -7.26 -4.23
C ARG A 217 -11.86 -7.50 -3.23
N LYS A 218 -12.43 -8.68 -3.36
CA LYS A 218 -13.29 -9.29 -2.36
C LYS A 218 -12.51 -9.50 -1.07
N VAL A 219 -13.14 -9.12 0.05
CA VAL A 219 -12.64 -9.38 1.41
C VAL A 219 -13.81 -9.85 2.28
N ASN A 220 -13.52 -10.21 3.53
CA ASN A 220 -14.56 -10.61 4.46
C ASN A 220 -15.66 -9.54 4.56
N TYR A 221 -16.91 -9.94 4.56
CA TYR A 221 -18.11 -9.08 4.52
C TYR A 221 -18.27 -8.18 3.27
N CYS A 222 -17.31 -8.14 2.36
CA CYS A 222 -17.33 -7.32 1.13
C CYS A 222 -17.21 -8.23 -0.09
N ASP A 223 -18.25 -9.02 -0.38
CA ASP A 223 -18.31 -9.93 -1.52
C ASP A 223 -18.62 -9.16 -2.80
N THR A 224 -17.64 -9.07 -3.70
CA THR A 224 -17.72 -8.34 -4.97
C THR A 224 -18.37 -9.14 -6.11
N GLU A 225 -18.58 -10.44 -5.90
CA GLU A 225 -19.05 -11.38 -6.93
C GLU A 225 -20.50 -11.84 -6.69
N ALA A 226 -21.06 -11.52 -5.53
CA ALA A 226 -22.41 -11.92 -5.16
C ALA A 226 -23.45 -11.31 -6.14
N PRO A 227 -24.43 -12.09 -6.59
CA PRO A 227 -25.45 -11.60 -7.51
C PRO A 227 -26.17 -10.33 -7.05
N GLU A 228 -26.41 -10.19 -5.77
CA GLU A 228 -27.05 -9.02 -5.16
C GLU A 228 -26.17 -7.76 -5.30
N VAL A 229 -24.85 -7.91 -5.12
CA VAL A 229 -23.87 -6.83 -5.27
C VAL A 229 -23.78 -6.40 -6.74
N LEU A 230 -23.72 -7.38 -7.66
CA LEU A 230 -23.69 -7.11 -9.09
C LEU A 230 -24.97 -6.41 -9.55
N ALA A 231 -26.13 -6.87 -9.09
CA ALA A 231 -27.42 -6.25 -9.41
C ALA A 231 -27.54 -4.81 -8.88
N ALA A 232 -27.08 -4.55 -7.64
CA ALA A 232 -27.06 -3.21 -7.06
C ALA A 232 -26.11 -2.28 -7.79
N ARG A 233 -24.90 -2.75 -8.13
CA ARG A 233 -23.94 -2.03 -8.98
C ARG A 233 -24.57 -1.64 -10.33
N ASP A 234 -25.17 -2.60 -11.00
CA ASP A 234 -25.77 -2.38 -12.32
C ASP A 234 -26.95 -1.41 -12.24
N ALA A 235 -27.78 -1.52 -11.22
CA ALA A 235 -28.85 -0.58 -10.95
C ALA A 235 -28.35 0.86 -10.73
N ALA A 236 -27.27 1.01 -9.92
CA ALA A 236 -26.64 2.31 -9.68
C ALA A 236 -26.09 2.94 -10.97
N LEU A 237 -25.48 2.13 -11.85
CA LEU A 237 -24.81 2.62 -13.07
C LEU A 237 -25.77 2.73 -14.27
N SER A 238 -26.97 2.15 -14.22
CA SER A 238 -27.91 2.04 -15.36
C SER A 238 -28.36 3.37 -15.97
N LYS A 239 -28.30 4.45 -15.19
CA LYS A 239 -28.72 5.80 -15.61
C LYS A 239 -27.56 6.60 -16.24
N LEU A 240 -26.35 6.08 -16.21
CA LEU A 240 -25.20 6.77 -16.76
C LEU A 240 -25.12 6.58 -18.29
N PRO A 241 -24.63 7.60 -19.02
CA PRO A 241 -24.39 7.45 -20.45
C PRO A 241 -23.26 6.47 -20.72
N GLU A 242 -23.22 5.90 -21.91
CA GLU A 242 -22.08 5.16 -22.41
C GLU A 242 -20.82 6.05 -22.38
N GLY A 243 -19.69 5.50 -21.93
CA GLY A 243 -18.44 6.27 -21.76
C GLY A 243 -18.42 7.17 -20.52
N ALA A 244 -19.34 7.00 -19.56
CA ALA A 244 -19.31 7.74 -18.30
C ALA A 244 -17.93 7.67 -17.62
N THR A 245 -17.46 8.83 -17.16
CA THR A 245 -16.18 8.97 -16.47
C THR A 245 -16.19 8.26 -15.11
N GLN A 246 -15.01 7.95 -14.57
CA GLN A 246 -14.93 7.26 -13.28
C GLN A 246 -15.59 8.08 -12.16
N ILE A 247 -15.41 9.39 -12.13
CA ILE A 247 -16.05 10.26 -11.13
C ILE A 247 -17.58 10.21 -11.21
N GLN A 248 -18.16 10.12 -12.42
CA GLN A 248 -19.60 9.96 -12.59
C GLN A 248 -20.07 8.62 -12.04
N LYS A 249 -19.31 7.54 -12.27
CA LYS A 249 -19.60 6.21 -11.71
C LYS A 249 -19.50 6.22 -10.19
N VAL A 250 -18.45 6.83 -9.61
CA VAL A 250 -18.29 6.97 -8.16
C VAL A 250 -19.49 7.68 -7.55
N LYS A 251 -19.89 8.81 -8.14
CA LYS A 251 -21.05 9.57 -7.68
C LYS A 251 -22.33 8.73 -7.74
N ALA A 252 -22.59 8.04 -8.83
CA ALA A 252 -23.80 7.22 -8.99
C ALA A 252 -23.86 6.06 -7.98
N LEU A 253 -22.74 5.36 -7.74
CA LEU A 253 -22.65 4.27 -6.78
C LEU A 253 -22.88 4.77 -5.33
N PHE A 254 -22.28 5.90 -4.99
CA PHE A 254 -22.48 6.54 -3.70
C PHE A 254 -23.93 7.01 -3.49
N GLU A 255 -24.49 7.73 -4.48
CA GLU A 255 -25.87 8.24 -4.40
C GLU A 255 -26.88 7.10 -4.31
N TYR A 256 -26.66 6.00 -5.04
CA TYR A 256 -27.49 4.81 -4.93
C TYR A 256 -27.47 4.25 -3.50
N ALA A 257 -26.29 4.08 -2.92
CA ALA A 257 -26.16 3.57 -1.55
C ALA A 257 -26.83 4.49 -0.52
N ARG A 258 -26.65 5.80 -0.66
CA ARG A 258 -27.22 6.82 0.23
C ARG A 258 -28.77 6.89 0.13
N ASP A 259 -29.29 6.78 -1.06
CA ASP A 259 -30.72 7.03 -1.34
C ASP A 259 -31.60 5.77 -1.22
N GLU A 260 -31.00 4.58 -1.44
CA GLU A 260 -31.74 3.32 -1.43
C GLU A 260 -31.66 2.54 -0.11
N TRP A 261 -30.73 2.90 0.80
CA TRP A 261 -30.52 2.18 2.04
C TRP A 261 -30.66 3.08 3.26
N GLU A 262 -31.29 2.53 4.31
CA GLU A 262 -31.53 3.20 5.56
C GLU A 262 -30.43 2.89 6.59
N TRP A 263 -30.16 3.87 7.45
CA TRP A 263 -29.25 3.70 8.57
C TRP A 263 -29.95 3.04 9.76
N GLU A 264 -29.28 2.08 10.43
CA GLU A 264 -29.73 1.39 11.63
C GLU A 264 -28.71 1.55 12.76
N ASP A 265 -29.21 1.61 14.01
CA ASP A 265 -28.38 1.79 15.21
C ASP A 265 -27.99 0.44 15.82
N TYR A 266 -26.79 -0.01 15.54
CA TYR A 266 -26.12 -1.14 16.21
C TYR A 266 -24.60 -0.99 16.06
N ALA A 267 -23.81 -1.74 16.85
CA ALA A 267 -22.34 -1.67 16.83
C ALA A 267 -21.75 -2.77 15.94
N ASN A 268 -20.59 -2.47 15.34
CA ASN A 268 -19.76 -3.37 14.54
C ASN A 268 -20.47 -3.97 13.31
N THR A 269 -19.76 -4.78 12.55
CA THR A 269 -20.31 -5.52 11.41
C THR A 269 -21.31 -6.59 11.88
N SER A 270 -22.49 -6.61 11.30
CA SER A 270 -23.53 -7.60 11.58
C SER A 270 -24.05 -8.30 10.32
N LYS A 271 -24.18 -7.58 9.21
CA LYS A 271 -24.80 -8.06 7.97
C LYS A 271 -23.77 -8.33 6.87
N GLY A 272 -22.80 -7.44 6.69
CA GLY A 272 -21.94 -7.43 5.52
C GLY A 272 -22.68 -7.00 4.25
N ALA A 273 -21.98 -6.91 3.12
CA ALA A 273 -22.50 -6.32 1.87
C ALA A 273 -23.81 -6.98 1.39
N VAL A 274 -23.84 -8.30 1.27
CA VAL A 274 -24.97 -9.02 0.67
C VAL A 274 -26.25 -8.87 1.50
N LYS A 275 -26.16 -9.04 2.82
CA LYS A 275 -27.36 -8.93 3.68
C LYS A 275 -27.83 -7.48 3.81
N THR A 276 -26.91 -6.52 3.79
CA THR A 276 -27.24 -5.08 3.82
C THR A 276 -28.02 -4.68 2.57
N ILE A 277 -27.55 -5.11 1.39
CA ILE A 277 -28.26 -4.86 0.11
C ILE A 277 -29.66 -5.49 0.13
N LYS A 278 -29.80 -6.72 0.60
CA LYS A 278 -31.10 -7.38 0.71
C LYS A 278 -32.05 -6.70 1.69
N ALA A 279 -31.53 -6.28 2.84
CA ALA A 279 -32.30 -5.60 3.87
C ALA A 279 -32.59 -4.14 3.51
N LYS A 280 -31.83 -3.56 2.60
CA LYS A 280 -31.81 -2.12 2.31
C LYS A 280 -31.57 -1.26 3.55
N ALA A 281 -30.82 -1.79 4.52
CA ALA A 281 -30.55 -1.11 5.79
C ALA A 281 -29.31 -1.69 6.47
N GLY A 282 -28.58 -0.83 7.19
CA GLY A 282 -27.39 -1.22 7.96
C GLY A 282 -26.83 -0.07 8.78
N ASN A 283 -25.88 -0.38 9.67
CA ASN A 283 -25.11 0.64 10.34
C ASN A 283 -23.97 1.16 9.44
N CYS A 284 -23.12 2.05 9.96
CA CYS A 284 -22.01 2.61 9.20
C CYS A 284 -21.04 1.53 8.64
N CYS A 285 -20.77 0.45 9.38
CA CYS A 285 -19.93 -0.66 8.92
C CYS A 285 -20.57 -1.39 7.74
N ASP A 286 -21.83 -1.80 7.91
CA ASP A 286 -22.54 -2.62 6.94
C ASP A 286 -22.89 -1.85 5.66
N LEU A 287 -23.29 -0.58 5.78
CA LEU A 287 -23.48 0.32 4.63
C LEU A 287 -22.16 0.54 3.88
N THR A 288 -21.04 0.67 4.60
CA THR A 288 -19.72 0.78 3.98
C THR A 288 -19.33 -0.51 3.26
N HIS A 289 -19.54 -1.69 3.85
CA HIS A 289 -19.31 -2.98 3.18
C HIS A 289 -20.06 -3.08 1.84
N ALA A 290 -21.34 -2.73 1.84
CA ALA A 290 -22.17 -2.79 0.64
C ALA A 290 -21.72 -1.79 -0.44
N THR A 291 -21.39 -0.56 -0.03
CA THR A 291 -20.89 0.47 -0.95
C THR A 291 -19.55 0.09 -1.58
N LEU A 292 -18.60 -0.40 -0.75
CA LEU A 292 -17.29 -0.84 -1.24
C LEU A 292 -17.43 -2.05 -2.19
N ALA A 293 -18.31 -2.99 -1.86
CA ALA A 293 -18.52 -4.16 -2.71
C ALA A 293 -19.01 -3.76 -4.11
N MET A 294 -19.97 -2.85 -4.22
CA MET A 294 -20.42 -2.33 -5.51
C MET A 294 -19.31 -1.60 -6.27
N CYS A 295 -18.54 -0.73 -5.59
CA CYS A 295 -17.45 0.01 -6.22
C CYS A 295 -16.38 -0.94 -6.74
N ARG A 296 -15.93 -1.89 -5.93
CA ARG A 296 -14.92 -2.89 -6.31
C ARG A 296 -15.42 -3.79 -7.43
N ALA A 297 -16.69 -4.21 -7.40
CA ALA A 297 -17.34 -4.95 -8.49
C ALA A 297 -17.43 -4.14 -9.80
N ALA A 298 -17.40 -2.81 -9.73
CA ALA A 298 -17.34 -1.93 -10.88
C ALA A 298 -15.89 -1.64 -11.35
N GLY A 299 -14.89 -2.29 -10.77
CA GLY A 299 -13.48 -2.03 -11.05
C GLY A 299 -12.98 -0.69 -10.50
N ILE A 300 -13.68 -0.12 -9.51
CA ILE A 300 -13.32 1.15 -8.88
C ILE A 300 -12.71 0.90 -7.51
N PRO A 301 -11.44 1.32 -7.27
CA PRO A 301 -10.81 1.15 -5.97
C PRO A 301 -11.61 1.83 -4.86
N ALA A 302 -11.85 1.11 -3.77
CA ALA A 302 -12.59 1.60 -2.63
C ALA A 302 -12.05 1.00 -1.32
N ARG A 303 -11.90 1.83 -0.28
CA ARG A 303 -11.33 1.44 1.01
C ARG A 303 -12.15 1.95 2.18
N TYR A 304 -11.95 1.34 3.33
CA TYR A 304 -12.56 1.76 4.59
C TYR A 304 -11.74 2.87 5.23
N LEU A 305 -12.38 3.95 5.61
CA LEU A 305 -11.85 4.97 6.53
C LEU A 305 -12.52 4.76 7.88
N HIS A 306 -11.73 4.59 8.94
CA HIS A 306 -12.26 4.44 10.30
C HIS A 306 -11.71 5.53 11.21
N GLY A 307 -12.58 6.13 11.99
CA GLY A 307 -12.21 7.16 12.95
C GLY A 307 -13.31 7.46 13.95
N GLN A 308 -13.05 8.44 14.81
CA GLN A 308 -14.06 9.01 15.69
C GLN A 308 -14.43 10.39 15.15
N CYS A 309 -15.69 10.58 14.81
CA CYS A 309 -16.20 11.77 14.15
C CYS A 309 -17.04 12.64 15.10
N TYR A 310 -16.93 13.97 14.93
CA TYR A 310 -17.75 14.93 15.67
C TYR A 310 -19.12 15.09 15.01
N TYR A 311 -20.15 14.77 15.75
CA TYR A 311 -21.54 15.08 15.42
C TYR A 311 -22.12 16.10 16.40
N SER A 312 -23.28 16.64 16.11
CA SER A 312 -24.01 17.49 17.08
C SER A 312 -24.37 16.74 18.37
N SER A 313 -24.53 15.43 18.28
CA SER A 313 -24.81 14.53 19.40
C SER A 313 -23.57 14.11 20.20
N GLY A 314 -22.37 14.41 19.74
CA GLY A 314 -21.12 14.00 20.39
C GLY A 314 -20.10 13.37 19.46
N VAL A 315 -19.13 12.65 20.03
CA VAL A 315 -18.11 11.92 19.29
C VAL A 315 -18.53 10.47 19.13
N ILE A 316 -18.62 10.01 17.89
CA ILE A 316 -19.08 8.66 17.54
C ILE A 316 -18.01 7.97 16.69
N GLY A 317 -17.72 6.69 16.99
CA GLY A 317 -16.93 5.81 16.13
C GLY A 317 -17.65 5.61 14.79
N HIS A 318 -16.94 5.82 13.68
CA HIS A 318 -17.55 5.82 12.37
C HIS A 318 -16.67 5.14 11.32
N VAL A 319 -17.27 4.33 10.47
CA VAL A 319 -16.65 3.70 9.30
C VAL A 319 -17.28 4.28 8.05
N ILE A 320 -16.44 4.67 7.10
CA ILE A 320 -16.85 5.47 5.96
C ILE A 320 -16.16 4.94 4.69
N PRO A 321 -16.84 4.86 3.54
CA PRO A 321 -16.20 4.58 2.27
C PRO A 321 -15.32 5.74 1.81
N GLU A 322 -14.08 5.45 1.41
CA GLU A 322 -13.29 6.29 0.52
C GLU A 322 -13.22 5.61 -0.86
N ILE A 323 -13.57 6.34 -1.91
CA ILE A 323 -13.69 5.80 -3.27
C ILE A 323 -12.82 6.61 -4.23
N TRP A 324 -12.04 5.91 -5.07
CA TRP A 324 -11.08 6.49 -6.01
C TRP A 324 -11.73 6.87 -7.34
N ASP A 325 -11.58 8.14 -7.77
CA ASP A 325 -12.16 8.64 -9.04
C ASP A 325 -11.20 8.58 -10.25
N GLY A 326 -10.00 8.05 -10.04
CA GLY A 326 -8.92 8.05 -11.03
C GLY A 326 -7.84 9.10 -10.72
N HIS A 327 -8.16 10.10 -9.84
CA HIS A 327 -7.26 11.20 -9.49
C HIS A 327 -7.11 11.39 -7.99
N ARG A 328 -8.18 11.17 -7.22
CA ARG A 328 -8.18 11.32 -5.76
C ARG A 328 -9.20 10.43 -5.08
N TRP A 329 -9.04 10.26 -3.77
CA TRP A 329 -10.02 9.61 -2.91
C TRP A 329 -11.11 10.58 -2.49
N TRP A 330 -12.34 10.10 -2.54
CA TRP A 330 -13.51 10.82 -2.09
C TRP A 330 -14.14 10.14 -0.88
N ILE A 331 -14.41 10.93 0.17
CA ILE A 331 -15.28 10.47 1.27
C ILE A 331 -16.70 10.40 0.72
N CYS A 332 -17.33 9.23 0.88
CA CYS A 332 -18.64 8.91 0.32
C CYS A 332 -19.52 8.27 1.40
N ASP A 333 -19.93 9.05 2.41
CA ASP A 333 -20.65 8.55 3.58
C ASP A 333 -22.15 8.30 3.29
N PRO A 334 -22.61 7.03 3.11
CA PRO A 334 -24.00 6.72 2.81
C PRO A 334 -24.89 6.67 4.06
N SER A 335 -24.32 6.84 5.25
CA SER A 335 -25.06 6.70 6.53
C SER A 335 -26.01 7.88 6.79
N ASN A 336 -26.00 8.90 5.92
CA ASN A 336 -26.87 10.05 6.07
C ASN A 336 -27.33 10.54 4.69
N ASN A 337 -28.64 10.62 4.49
CA ASN A 337 -29.26 10.99 3.22
C ASN A 337 -29.01 12.43 2.76
N THR A 338 -28.47 13.30 3.64
CA THR A 338 -28.08 14.66 3.28
C THR A 338 -26.59 14.79 2.93
N ALA A 339 -25.81 13.72 3.08
CA ALA A 339 -24.40 13.73 2.69
C ALA A 339 -24.25 13.83 1.17
N THR A 340 -23.22 14.54 0.73
CA THR A 340 -22.82 14.57 -0.69
C THR A 340 -21.38 14.11 -0.83
N MET A 341 -21.00 13.70 -2.03
CA MET A 341 -19.66 13.21 -2.31
C MET A 341 -18.61 14.24 -1.88
N GLY A 342 -17.70 13.86 -0.99
CA GLY A 342 -16.70 14.73 -0.40
C GLY A 342 -17.17 15.61 0.77
N HIS A 343 -18.47 15.62 1.07
CA HIS A 343 -19.06 16.45 2.13
C HIS A 343 -19.94 15.60 3.04
N PRO A 344 -19.32 14.89 4.01
CA PRO A 344 -20.05 14.15 5.03
C PRO A 344 -20.78 15.13 5.99
N THR A 345 -21.74 14.62 6.75
CA THR A 345 -22.53 15.44 7.70
C THR A 345 -21.86 15.65 9.05
N TRP A 346 -20.79 14.92 9.35
CA TRP A 346 -20.01 15.15 10.56
C TRP A 346 -19.07 16.35 10.41
N LYS A 347 -18.76 17.02 11.53
CA LYS A 347 -18.06 18.32 11.56
C LYS A 347 -16.54 18.20 11.53
N GLY A 348 -16.00 16.99 11.58
CA GLY A 348 -14.57 16.70 11.61
C GLY A 348 -14.28 15.37 12.30
N MET A 349 -13.03 14.92 12.23
CA MET A 349 -12.58 13.67 12.84
C MET A 349 -11.78 13.98 14.12
N ASN A 350 -12.25 13.47 15.25
CA ASN A 350 -11.58 13.60 16.55
C ASN A 350 -10.35 12.71 16.65
N LYS A 351 -10.44 11.51 16.07
CA LYS A 351 -9.36 10.53 16.04
C LYS A 351 -9.42 9.75 14.74
N PHE A 352 -8.30 9.72 14.04
CA PHE A 352 -8.09 8.86 12.88
C PHE A 352 -7.58 7.50 13.37
N ASN A 353 -8.29 6.42 13.05
CA ASN A 353 -7.89 5.06 13.42
C ASN A 353 -7.17 4.34 12.27
N GLY A 354 -7.45 4.69 11.03
CA GLY A 354 -6.74 4.15 9.86
C GLY A 354 -7.61 4.00 8.62
N ARG A 355 -6.92 3.62 7.53
CA ARG A 355 -7.51 3.19 6.26
C ARG A 355 -7.25 1.70 6.09
N TYR A 356 -8.24 0.97 5.60
CA TYR A 356 -8.18 -0.49 5.56
C TYR A 356 -8.72 -1.02 4.24
N LYS A 357 -8.14 -2.12 3.77
CA LYS A 357 -8.70 -2.94 2.69
C LYS A 357 -9.85 -3.81 3.20
N GLU A 358 -9.78 -4.20 4.47
CA GLU A 358 -10.73 -5.03 5.21
C GLU A 358 -10.82 -4.53 6.64
N LEU A 359 -12.02 -4.46 7.20
CA LEU A 359 -12.20 -4.08 8.60
C LEU A 359 -11.71 -5.18 9.53
N PRO A 360 -11.00 -4.82 10.61
CA PRO A 360 -10.50 -5.79 11.58
C PRO A 360 -11.57 -6.26 12.60
N PHE A 361 -12.85 -5.83 12.45
CA PHE A 361 -13.95 -6.12 13.39
C PHE A 361 -15.31 -6.24 12.71
#